data_63a16cdda272af5229dfb645e3613c17
#
_entry.id   63a16cdda272af5229dfb645e3613c17
#
_cell.length_a   1.000
_cell.length_b   1.000
_cell.length_c   1.000
_cell.angle_alpha   90.00
_cell.angle_beta   90.00
_cell.angle_gamma   90.00
#
_symmetry.space_group_name_H-M   'P 1'
#
loop_
_entity.id
_entity.type
_entity.pdbx_description
1 polymer ?
#
loop_
_entity_poly.entity_id
_entity_poly.type
_entity_poly.pdbx_seq_one_letter_code
_entity_poly.pdbx_strand_id
1 'polypeptide(L)'
;ASLNLLVKMGLKKENIPVNDRFGIIYKGRVDEMNPYNSAYAIETDARTLDDVMDGVDVFLGLSAPRVLKQDHVRRMAPNPLILALANPEPEIRPELVYEVRSDAIMATGRSDFPNQVNNVLCFPFLFRGALDVGATEINEAMKIAVVEAIADLATKEASDVVVSAYGGAEFHFGREYLIPKPFDPRLMTIIPPRVAKAAMDTGVATRPITDFDAYQRQLDSFVFRSGMTMKPVFDLAKTNPQRIVFAEGESQRGINAVQILVDDGICKPILIGDPANIQRNINAYGLRLNIGKDIEVVDPRNNANYQKHVDEYSAVMCRKGVTPAYARRVMTSRTTQLAAIMVRCGDAEAM
;
A
#
# COMPACT_ATOMS: atom_id res chain seq x y z
N ALA A 1 -7.69 17.16 2.76
CA ALA A 1 -8.11 16.31 3.90
C ALA A 1 -7.02 16.25 4.97
N SER A 2 -5.80 15.75 4.67
CA SER A 2 -4.72 15.60 5.66
C SER A 2 -4.37 16.92 6.36
N LEU A 3 -4.20 18.00 5.61
CA LEU A 3 -3.89 19.33 6.17
C LEU A 3 -4.99 19.84 7.11
N ASN A 4 -6.27 19.59 6.79
CA ASN A 4 -7.38 19.96 7.68
C ASN A 4 -7.28 19.26 9.03
N LEU A 5 -6.93 17.97 9.04
CA LEU A 5 -6.71 17.22 10.28
C LEU A 5 -5.53 17.79 11.08
N LEU A 6 -4.39 18.00 10.43
CA LEU A 6 -3.21 18.58 11.08
C LEU A 6 -3.49 19.94 11.72
N VAL A 7 -4.22 20.82 11.01
CA VAL A 7 -4.61 22.14 11.54
C VAL A 7 -5.57 21.99 12.72
N LYS A 8 -6.54 21.06 12.66
CA LYS A 8 -7.46 20.80 13.79
C LYS A 8 -6.74 20.21 15.00
N MET A 9 -5.66 19.47 14.77
CA MET A 9 -4.79 18.96 15.83
C MET A 9 -3.78 19.99 16.35
N GLY A 10 -3.82 21.23 15.87
CA GLY A 10 -3.07 22.35 16.40
C GLY A 10 -1.91 22.87 15.55
N LEU A 11 -1.64 22.27 14.37
CA LEU A 11 -0.62 22.80 13.47
C LEU A 11 -1.07 24.14 12.87
N LYS A 12 -0.23 25.16 12.98
CA LYS A 12 -0.53 26.49 12.43
C LYS A 12 -0.39 26.49 10.91
N LYS A 13 -1.35 27.12 10.22
CA LYS A 13 -1.37 27.18 8.75
C LYS A 13 -0.15 27.87 8.14
N GLU A 14 0.37 28.91 8.80
CA GLU A 14 1.57 29.62 8.37
C GLU A 14 2.83 28.74 8.32
N ASN A 15 2.84 27.62 9.05
CA ASN A 15 3.94 26.65 9.07
C ASN A 15 3.76 25.54 8.02
N ILE A 16 2.77 25.66 7.13
CA ILE A 16 2.47 24.65 6.12
C ILE A 16 2.60 25.25 4.72
N PRO A 17 3.81 25.34 4.15
CA PRO A 17 3.95 25.66 2.73
C PRO A 17 3.41 24.49 1.90
N VAL A 18 2.43 24.79 1.06
CA VAL A 18 1.82 23.79 0.16
C VAL A 18 2.36 24.01 -1.24
N ASN A 19 2.87 22.95 -1.85
CA ASN A 19 3.38 22.95 -3.22
C ASN A 19 2.53 22.05 -4.11
N ASP A 20 2.14 22.54 -5.26
CA ASP A 20 1.51 21.76 -6.33
C ASP A 20 2.37 21.76 -7.61
N ARG A 21 1.84 21.27 -8.73
CA ARG A 21 2.56 21.23 -10.03
C ARG A 21 2.96 22.61 -10.57
N PHE A 22 2.39 23.69 -10.05
CA PHE A 22 2.67 25.07 -10.45
C PHE A 22 3.52 25.83 -9.39
N GLY A 23 4.00 25.12 -8.37
CA GLY A 23 4.82 25.70 -7.30
C GLY A 23 4.06 25.95 -6.01
N ILE A 24 4.60 26.84 -5.19
CA ILE A 24 4.04 27.16 -3.87
C ILE A 24 2.68 27.86 -3.98
N ILE A 25 1.77 27.51 -3.07
CA ILE A 25 0.47 28.17 -2.94
C ILE A 25 0.64 29.37 -2.02
N TYR A 26 0.68 30.57 -2.63
CA TYR A 26 0.89 31.85 -1.93
C TYR A 26 -0.32 32.79 -2.09
N LYS A 27 -0.46 33.78 -1.20
CA LYS A 27 -1.50 34.79 -1.31
C LYS A 27 -1.30 35.63 -2.56
N GLY A 28 -2.37 35.75 -3.36
CA GLY A 28 -2.36 36.51 -4.63
C GLY A 28 -2.00 35.65 -5.85
N ARG A 29 -1.70 34.35 -5.69
CA ARG A 29 -1.60 33.43 -6.82
C ARG A 29 -2.98 33.30 -7.49
N VAL A 30 -3.02 33.34 -8.82
CA VAL A 30 -4.26 33.21 -9.62
C VAL A 30 -4.35 31.84 -10.29
N ASP A 31 -3.22 31.33 -10.75
CA ASP A 31 -3.16 30.11 -11.56
C ASP A 31 -3.62 28.86 -10.77
N GLU A 32 -4.63 28.16 -11.32
CA GLU A 32 -5.15 26.89 -10.80
C GLU A 32 -5.58 26.95 -9.32
N MET A 33 -6.06 28.12 -8.88
CA MET A 33 -6.59 28.29 -7.53
C MET A 33 -8.05 27.83 -7.43
N ASN A 34 -8.37 27.19 -6.32
CA ASN A 34 -9.71 26.76 -5.95
C ASN A 34 -9.94 26.98 -4.44
N PRO A 35 -11.18 26.87 -3.93
CA PRO A 35 -11.47 27.14 -2.52
C PRO A 35 -10.65 26.28 -1.54
N TYR A 36 -10.25 25.07 -1.94
CA TYR A 36 -9.53 24.14 -1.07
C TYR A 36 -8.06 24.51 -0.91
N ASN A 37 -7.37 24.81 -2.02
CA ASN A 37 -5.96 25.20 -1.96
C ASN A 37 -5.82 26.67 -1.50
N SER A 38 -6.73 27.56 -1.86
CA SER A 38 -6.75 28.96 -1.39
C SER A 38 -6.80 29.08 0.13
N ALA A 39 -7.44 28.12 0.81
CA ALA A 39 -7.50 28.06 2.27
C ALA A 39 -6.12 27.88 2.93
N TYR A 40 -5.12 27.45 2.16
CA TYR A 40 -3.73 27.21 2.59
C TYR A 40 -2.73 28.14 1.94
N ALA A 41 -3.19 29.21 1.26
CA ALA A 41 -2.31 30.22 0.70
C ALA A 41 -1.64 31.02 1.82
N ILE A 42 -0.32 30.95 1.89
CA ILE A 42 0.51 31.69 2.86
C ILE A 42 1.09 32.95 2.24
N GLU A 43 1.49 33.90 3.09
CA GLU A 43 2.21 35.10 2.67
C GLU A 43 3.70 34.77 2.59
N THR A 44 4.23 34.73 1.36
CA THR A 44 5.62 34.32 1.10
C THR A 44 6.06 34.74 -0.28
N ASP A 45 7.37 35.00 -0.43
CA ASP A 45 8.03 35.23 -1.72
C ASP A 45 8.47 33.93 -2.41
N ALA A 46 8.36 32.79 -1.72
CA ALA A 46 8.68 31.47 -2.28
C ALA A 46 7.73 31.11 -3.43
N ARG A 47 8.28 30.51 -4.50
CA ARG A 47 7.54 30.09 -5.69
C ARG A 47 7.69 28.61 -6.00
N THR A 48 8.79 28.01 -5.60
CA THR A 48 9.14 26.62 -5.89
C THR A 48 9.34 25.81 -4.61
N LEU A 49 9.35 24.49 -4.73
CA LEU A 49 9.69 23.61 -3.62
C LEU A 49 11.09 23.91 -3.07
N ASP A 50 12.03 24.24 -3.95
CA ASP A 50 13.40 24.61 -3.58
C ASP A 50 13.46 25.78 -2.59
N ASP A 51 12.56 26.76 -2.72
CA ASP A 51 12.56 27.98 -1.91
C ASP A 51 12.12 27.76 -0.46
N VAL A 52 11.49 26.62 -0.16
CA VAL A 52 10.90 26.33 1.16
C VAL A 52 11.54 25.19 1.91
N MET A 53 12.53 24.51 1.33
CA MET A 53 13.09 23.29 1.95
C MET A 53 14.11 23.53 3.07
N ASP A 54 14.61 24.74 3.22
CA ASP A 54 15.61 25.05 4.24
C ASP A 54 15.00 24.98 5.65
N GLY A 55 15.55 24.09 6.49
CA GLY A 55 15.11 23.93 7.87
C GLY A 55 13.72 23.31 8.06
N VAL A 56 13.17 22.68 7.04
CA VAL A 56 11.87 21.96 7.13
C VAL A 56 12.02 20.70 7.96
N ASP A 57 11.14 20.55 8.96
CA ASP A 57 11.11 19.36 9.83
C ASP A 57 10.40 18.18 9.17
N VAL A 58 9.33 18.43 8.38
CA VAL A 58 8.46 17.38 7.83
C VAL A 58 8.18 17.63 6.35
N PHE A 59 8.47 16.65 5.52
CA PHE A 59 7.99 16.59 4.14
C PHE A 59 6.83 15.59 4.03
N LEU A 60 5.67 16.05 3.57
CA LEU A 60 4.50 15.21 3.28
C LEU A 60 4.24 15.19 1.76
N GLY A 61 4.68 14.13 1.11
CA GLY A 61 4.50 13.87 -0.31
C GLY A 61 3.22 13.08 -0.58
N LEU A 62 2.33 13.67 -1.39
CA LEU A 62 1.07 13.09 -1.84
C LEU A 62 0.85 13.40 -3.33
N SER A 63 1.91 13.49 -4.12
CA SER A 63 1.85 14.07 -5.45
C SER A 63 2.34 13.11 -6.54
N ALA A 64 3.59 13.22 -6.91
CA ALA A 64 4.17 12.52 -8.05
C ALA A 64 5.55 11.95 -7.70
N PRO A 65 6.00 10.88 -8.39
CA PRO A 65 7.31 10.31 -8.15
C PRO A 65 8.43 11.30 -8.46
N ARG A 66 9.53 11.19 -7.71
CA ARG A 66 10.81 11.91 -7.92
C ARG A 66 10.73 13.43 -7.79
N VAL A 67 9.73 13.95 -7.10
CA VAL A 67 9.59 15.40 -6.85
C VAL A 67 10.59 15.88 -5.81
N LEU A 68 10.86 15.09 -4.78
CA LEU A 68 11.84 15.40 -3.74
C LEU A 68 13.24 14.94 -4.18
N LYS A 69 14.22 15.84 -4.15
CA LYS A 69 15.60 15.58 -4.53
C LYS A 69 16.50 15.40 -3.30
N GLN A 70 17.62 14.73 -3.44
CA GLN A 70 18.63 14.60 -2.37
C GLN A 70 19.10 15.96 -1.84
N ASP A 71 19.16 16.97 -2.69
CA ASP A 71 19.58 18.32 -2.29
C ASP A 71 18.54 18.99 -1.38
N HIS A 72 17.25 18.78 -1.62
CA HIS A 72 16.19 19.20 -0.70
C HIS A 72 16.37 18.54 0.67
N VAL A 73 16.62 17.23 0.70
CA VAL A 73 16.80 16.44 1.93
C VAL A 73 18.00 16.94 2.75
N ARG A 74 19.11 17.32 2.10
CA ARG A 74 20.29 17.87 2.79
C ARG A 74 19.99 19.15 3.57
N ARG A 75 19.07 19.99 3.06
CA ARG A 75 18.71 21.29 3.63
C ARG A 75 17.65 21.22 4.72
N MET A 76 16.98 20.07 4.89
CA MET A 76 15.98 19.89 5.96
C MET A 76 16.59 20.00 7.36
N ALA A 77 15.75 20.23 8.35
CA ALA A 77 16.10 20.25 9.76
C ALA A 77 16.76 18.93 10.24
N PRO A 78 17.44 18.90 11.38
CA PRO A 78 17.94 17.66 11.97
C PRO A 78 16.82 16.66 12.26
N ASN A 79 17.07 15.36 12.00
CA ASN A 79 16.09 14.27 12.14
C ASN A 79 14.78 14.50 11.36
N PRO A 80 14.84 14.83 10.07
CA PRO A 80 13.64 15.18 9.31
C PRO A 80 12.73 13.97 9.13
N LEU A 81 11.42 14.19 9.21
CA LEU A 81 10.40 13.18 8.89
C LEU A 81 9.99 13.33 7.42
N ILE A 82 10.24 12.29 6.63
CA ILE A 82 9.93 12.28 5.20
C ILE A 82 8.86 11.21 4.91
N LEU A 83 7.64 11.67 4.66
CA LEU A 83 6.50 10.87 4.28
C LEU A 83 6.35 10.92 2.75
N ALA A 84 7.02 10.01 2.04
CA ALA A 84 6.99 9.95 0.57
C ALA A 84 5.95 8.92 0.13
N LEU A 85 4.70 9.34 -0.05
CA LEU A 85 3.53 8.49 -0.15
C LEU A 85 2.96 8.35 -1.57
N ALA A 86 3.60 8.93 -2.59
CA ALA A 86 3.22 8.72 -3.98
C ALA A 86 3.33 7.23 -4.35
N ASN A 87 2.36 6.76 -5.14
CA ASN A 87 2.23 5.36 -5.51
C ASN A 87 2.06 5.25 -7.04
N PRO A 88 2.80 4.34 -7.73
CA PRO A 88 3.59 3.23 -7.18
C PRO A 88 5.03 3.59 -6.79
N GLU A 89 5.58 4.70 -7.27
CA GLU A 89 6.93 5.18 -6.94
C GLU A 89 6.84 6.40 -6.03
N PRO A 90 7.58 6.45 -4.90
CA PRO A 90 7.56 7.57 -3.97
C PRO A 90 8.20 8.83 -4.54
N GLU A 91 7.96 9.98 -3.90
CA GLU A 91 8.57 11.27 -4.25
C GLU A 91 10.10 11.25 -4.18
N ILE A 92 10.65 10.43 -3.31
CA ILE A 92 12.06 10.06 -3.24
C ILE A 92 12.17 8.64 -2.68
N ARG A 93 13.12 7.85 -3.18
CA ARG A 93 13.39 6.51 -2.65
C ARG A 93 14.15 6.60 -1.33
N PRO A 94 13.86 5.74 -0.34
CA PRO A 94 14.56 5.72 0.94
C PRO A 94 16.07 5.57 0.80
N GLU A 95 16.57 4.78 -0.15
CA GLU A 95 18.00 4.60 -0.39
C GLU A 95 18.68 5.93 -0.70
N LEU A 96 18.07 6.75 -1.57
CA LEU A 96 18.59 8.06 -1.93
C LEU A 96 18.58 9.06 -0.76
N VAL A 97 17.62 8.91 0.16
CA VAL A 97 17.59 9.72 1.39
C VAL A 97 18.75 9.33 2.30
N TYR A 98 18.91 8.02 2.55
CA TYR A 98 19.94 7.53 3.47
C TYR A 98 21.37 7.71 2.95
N GLU A 99 21.56 7.83 1.61
CA GLU A 99 22.87 8.23 1.04
C GLU A 99 23.32 9.62 1.50
N VAL A 100 22.39 10.52 1.79
CA VAL A 100 22.70 11.93 2.13
C VAL A 100 22.36 12.32 3.57
N ARG A 101 21.46 11.61 4.25
CA ARG A 101 20.97 11.89 5.60
C ARG A 101 20.64 10.60 6.36
N SER A 102 21.59 10.11 7.14
CA SER A 102 21.40 8.92 7.98
C SER A 102 20.47 9.16 9.19
N ASP A 103 20.20 10.40 9.54
CA ASP A 103 19.29 10.81 10.62
C ASP A 103 17.82 10.96 10.15
N ALA A 104 17.54 10.88 8.87
CA ALA A 104 16.16 10.99 8.36
C ALA A 104 15.27 9.84 8.82
N ILE A 105 14.00 10.14 9.09
CA ILE A 105 12.95 9.17 9.40
C ILE A 105 12.07 9.06 8.16
N MET A 106 12.00 7.86 7.60
CA MET A 106 11.29 7.61 6.34
C MET A 106 10.00 6.82 6.55
N ALA A 107 8.95 7.21 5.83
CA ALA A 107 7.75 6.42 5.64
C ALA A 107 7.31 6.46 4.17
N THR A 108 6.87 5.33 3.65
CA THR A 108 6.41 5.18 2.26
C THR A 108 5.15 4.33 2.19
N GLY A 109 4.49 4.30 1.04
CA GLY A 109 3.38 3.37 0.77
C GLY A 109 3.83 1.93 0.50
N ARG A 110 5.14 1.65 0.45
CA ARG A 110 5.70 0.35 0.07
C ARG A 110 5.87 -0.56 1.28
N SER A 111 5.62 -1.86 1.08
CA SER A 111 5.74 -2.89 2.13
C SER A 111 7.17 -3.35 2.39
N ASP A 112 8.07 -3.09 1.45
CA ASP A 112 9.48 -3.50 1.50
C ASP A 112 10.39 -2.52 2.28
N PHE A 113 9.80 -1.42 2.80
CA PHE A 113 10.50 -0.45 3.65
C PHE A 113 9.85 -0.37 5.04
N PRO A 114 10.62 0.07 6.06
CA PRO A 114 10.05 0.44 7.35
C PRO A 114 8.95 1.50 7.23
N ASN A 115 8.07 1.56 8.24
CA ASN A 115 6.99 2.56 8.32
C ASN A 115 6.07 2.57 7.09
N GLN A 116 5.60 1.40 6.67
CA GLN A 116 4.62 1.32 5.58
C GLN A 116 3.33 2.06 5.94
N VAL A 117 3.00 3.11 5.19
CA VAL A 117 1.71 3.80 5.26
C VAL A 117 0.73 3.13 4.33
N ASN A 118 -0.27 2.44 4.90
CA ASN A 118 -1.25 1.69 4.14
C ASN A 118 -2.67 2.08 4.57
N ASN A 119 -3.55 2.31 3.62
CA ASN A 119 -4.96 2.65 3.87
C ASN A 119 -5.70 1.61 4.72
N VAL A 120 -5.25 0.36 4.68
CA VAL A 120 -5.85 -0.75 5.47
C VAL A 120 -5.74 -0.53 6.98
N LEU A 121 -4.81 0.31 7.44
CA LEU A 121 -4.70 0.67 8.85
C LEU A 121 -5.89 1.47 9.38
N CYS A 122 -6.61 2.17 8.50
CA CYS A 122 -7.70 3.06 8.86
C CYS A 122 -9.05 2.56 8.33
N PHE A 123 -9.12 2.30 7.03
CA PHE A 123 -10.37 2.16 6.28
C PHE A 123 -11.33 1.10 6.86
N PRO A 124 -10.95 -0.17 7.08
CA PRO A 124 -11.90 -1.18 7.56
C PRO A 124 -12.44 -0.86 8.95
N PHE A 125 -11.57 -0.35 9.81
CA PHE A 125 -11.87 -0.16 11.23
C PHE A 125 -12.67 1.09 11.50
N LEU A 126 -12.42 2.18 10.75
CA LEU A 126 -13.23 3.39 10.77
C LEU A 126 -14.68 3.07 10.37
N PHE A 127 -14.86 2.37 9.25
CA PHE A 127 -16.21 1.98 8.79
C PHE A 127 -16.86 0.99 9.73
N ARG A 128 -16.12 0.06 10.32
CA ARG A 128 -16.63 -0.86 11.31
C ARG A 128 -17.25 -0.10 12.50
N GLY A 129 -16.49 0.82 13.10
CA GLY A 129 -17.00 1.63 14.21
C GLY A 129 -18.20 2.51 13.84
N ALA A 130 -18.13 3.14 12.65
CA ALA A 130 -19.23 3.98 12.15
C ALA A 130 -20.52 3.18 11.88
N LEU A 131 -20.41 2.04 11.23
CA LEU A 131 -21.56 1.20 10.87
C LEU A 131 -22.19 0.52 12.09
N ASP A 132 -21.39 0.10 13.05
CA ASP A 132 -21.90 -0.57 14.26
C ASP A 132 -22.82 0.34 15.08
N VAL A 133 -22.53 1.64 15.11
CA VAL A 133 -23.41 2.63 15.78
C VAL A 133 -24.40 3.30 14.81
N GLY A 134 -24.44 2.91 13.54
CA GLY A 134 -25.29 3.52 12.53
C GLY A 134 -25.04 5.01 12.37
N ALA A 135 -23.78 5.43 12.30
CA ALA A 135 -23.43 6.82 12.11
C ALA A 135 -23.97 7.36 10.79
N THR A 136 -24.56 8.54 10.80
CA THR A 136 -25.16 9.20 9.62
C THR A 136 -24.12 9.85 8.73
N GLU A 137 -22.92 10.13 9.27
CA GLU A 137 -21.78 10.69 8.56
C GLU A 137 -20.47 10.29 9.25
N ILE A 138 -19.36 10.42 8.55
CA ILE A 138 -18.01 10.30 9.12
C ILE A 138 -17.47 11.71 9.32
N ASN A 139 -17.61 12.23 10.52
CA ASN A 139 -17.18 13.57 10.87
C ASN A 139 -15.69 13.63 11.29
N GLU A 140 -15.21 14.84 11.58
CA GLU A 140 -13.79 15.05 11.90
C GLU A 140 -13.39 14.45 13.26
N ALA A 141 -14.30 14.42 14.25
CA ALA A 141 -14.02 13.81 15.55
C ALA A 141 -13.74 12.30 15.41
N MET A 142 -14.49 11.62 14.58
CA MET A 142 -14.28 10.20 14.27
C MET A 142 -12.93 9.98 13.58
N LYS A 143 -12.52 10.87 12.65
CA LYS A 143 -11.22 10.79 11.98
C LYS A 143 -10.06 11.01 12.96
N ILE A 144 -10.18 11.99 13.86
CA ILE A 144 -9.18 12.24 14.91
C ILE A 144 -9.09 11.03 15.85
N ALA A 145 -10.21 10.43 16.24
CA ALA A 145 -10.21 9.22 17.06
C ALA A 145 -9.45 8.05 16.42
N VAL A 146 -9.50 7.91 15.09
CA VAL A 146 -8.68 6.92 14.36
C VAL A 146 -7.19 7.27 14.43
N VAL A 147 -6.84 8.53 14.18
CA VAL A 147 -5.44 8.98 14.22
C VAL A 147 -4.82 8.70 15.59
N GLU A 148 -5.52 9.10 16.67
CA GLU A 148 -5.09 8.86 18.05
C GLU A 148 -5.00 7.37 18.37
N ALA A 149 -5.97 6.55 17.90
CA ALA A 149 -5.95 5.12 18.10
C ALA A 149 -4.74 4.44 17.46
N ILE A 150 -4.41 4.83 16.23
CA ILE A 150 -3.24 4.30 15.50
C ILE A 150 -1.93 4.76 16.16
N ALA A 151 -1.85 6.03 16.56
CA ALA A 151 -0.68 6.58 17.24
C ALA A 151 -0.42 5.88 18.58
N ASP A 152 -1.46 5.72 19.40
CA ASP A 152 -1.37 5.00 20.68
C ASP A 152 -0.96 3.53 20.49
N LEU A 153 -1.47 2.88 19.43
CA LEU A 153 -1.12 1.49 19.15
C LEU A 153 0.34 1.34 18.72
N ALA A 154 0.87 2.30 17.97
CA ALA A 154 2.28 2.30 17.54
C ALA A 154 3.26 2.34 18.72
N THR A 155 2.88 2.98 19.83
CA THR A 155 3.72 3.07 21.04
C THR A 155 3.67 1.83 21.93
N LYS A 156 2.75 0.89 21.65
CA LYS A 156 2.63 -0.36 22.40
C LYS A 156 3.51 -1.43 21.77
N GLU A 157 4.10 -2.27 22.60
CA GLU A 157 4.83 -3.44 22.11
C GLU A 157 3.97 -4.29 21.18
N ALA A 158 4.60 -4.79 20.11
CA ALA A 158 3.92 -5.67 19.18
C ALA A 158 3.52 -6.98 19.88
N SER A 159 2.34 -7.49 19.57
CA SER A 159 1.92 -8.80 20.10
C SER A 159 2.68 -9.93 19.43
N ASP A 160 2.78 -11.10 20.11
CA ASP A 160 3.40 -12.30 19.55
C ASP A 160 2.80 -12.72 18.20
N VAL A 161 1.52 -12.41 17.98
CA VAL A 161 0.84 -12.63 16.71
C VAL A 161 1.43 -11.77 15.60
N VAL A 162 1.71 -10.49 15.88
CA VAL A 162 2.37 -9.58 14.93
C VAL A 162 3.81 -10.01 14.69
N VAL A 163 4.56 -10.29 15.76
CA VAL A 163 5.95 -10.77 15.67
C VAL A 163 6.03 -12.04 14.81
N SER A 164 5.16 -13.02 15.04
CA SER A 164 5.08 -14.25 14.25
C SER A 164 4.71 -14.00 12.78
N ALA A 165 3.75 -13.09 12.52
CA ALA A 165 3.28 -12.78 11.17
C ALA A 165 4.37 -12.10 10.31
N TYR A 166 5.34 -11.44 10.95
CA TYR A 166 6.44 -10.74 10.28
C TYR A 166 7.81 -11.40 10.52
N GLY A 167 7.82 -12.74 10.61
CA GLY A 167 9.05 -13.54 10.61
C GLY A 167 9.87 -13.48 11.91
N GLY A 168 9.26 -13.14 13.04
CA GLY A 168 9.93 -13.10 14.34
C GLY A 168 10.67 -11.78 14.64
N ALA A 169 10.47 -10.75 13.82
CA ALA A 169 11.06 -9.45 14.05
C ALA A 169 10.40 -8.75 15.24
N GLU A 170 11.19 -8.29 16.21
CA GLU A 170 10.71 -7.46 17.29
C GLU A 170 10.49 -6.01 16.78
N PHE A 171 9.36 -5.42 17.13
CA PHE A 171 9.00 -4.07 16.74
C PHE A 171 8.85 -3.20 17.98
N HIS A 172 9.74 -2.22 18.10
CA HIS A 172 9.70 -1.21 19.15
C HIS A 172 9.46 0.16 18.52
N PHE A 173 8.65 1.00 19.17
CA PHE A 173 8.40 2.35 18.70
C PHE A 173 9.71 3.12 18.51
N GLY A 174 9.91 3.67 17.33
CA GLY A 174 11.13 4.37 16.95
C GLY A 174 11.20 4.65 15.46
N ARG A 175 12.36 4.99 14.96
CA ARG A 175 12.59 5.46 13.57
C ARG A 175 12.11 4.47 12.50
N GLU A 176 12.15 3.17 12.76
CA GLU A 176 11.76 2.12 11.84
C GLU A 176 10.35 1.55 12.14
N TYR A 177 9.72 2.03 13.22
CA TYR A 177 8.37 1.61 13.61
C TYR A 177 7.60 2.79 14.20
N LEU A 178 7.12 3.69 13.35
CA LEU A 178 6.27 4.84 13.70
C LEU A 178 4.77 4.51 13.61
N ILE A 179 4.43 3.48 12.86
CA ILE A 179 3.07 3.12 12.53
C ILE A 179 2.88 1.61 12.68
N PRO A 180 1.73 1.12 13.20
CA PRO A 180 1.47 -0.31 13.33
C PRO A 180 1.54 -1.03 11.99
N LYS A 181 1.81 -2.33 12.04
CA LYS A 181 1.79 -3.16 10.83
C LYS A 181 0.36 -3.35 10.31
N PRO A 182 0.14 -3.42 8.99
CA PRO A 182 -1.19 -3.54 8.37
C PRO A 182 -2.05 -4.72 8.86
N PHE A 183 -1.42 -5.81 9.26
CA PHE A 183 -2.11 -7.01 9.76
C PHE A 183 -2.08 -7.14 11.29
N ASP A 184 -1.88 -6.04 12.01
CA ASP A 184 -1.99 -6.05 13.47
C ASP A 184 -3.47 -6.27 13.86
N PRO A 185 -3.81 -7.41 14.50
CA PRO A 185 -5.19 -7.73 14.85
C PRO A 185 -5.78 -6.75 15.87
N ARG A 186 -4.94 -6.04 16.63
CA ARG A 186 -5.35 -5.03 17.60
C ARG A 186 -6.01 -3.81 16.97
N LEU A 187 -5.77 -3.55 15.68
CA LEU A 187 -6.46 -2.48 14.94
C LEU A 187 -7.98 -2.66 14.98
N MET A 188 -8.47 -3.91 14.85
CA MET A 188 -9.90 -4.23 14.91
C MET A 188 -10.51 -4.01 16.30
N THR A 189 -9.73 -4.20 17.35
CA THR A 189 -10.22 -4.11 18.72
C THR A 189 -10.05 -2.72 19.35
N ILE A 190 -9.18 -1.88 18.78
CA ILE A 190 -8.87 -0.56 19.33
C ILE A 190 -9.55 0.58 18.57
N ILE A 191 -9.55 0.54 17.23
CA ILE A 191 -10.08 1.65 16.41
C ILE A 191 -11.61 1.72 16.45
N PRO A 192 -12.39 0.66 16.17
CA PRO A 192 -13.83 0.74 16.11
C PRO A 192 -14.50 1.27 17.38
N PRO A 193 -14.10 0.88 18.61
CA PRO A 193 -14.69 1.43 19.83
C PRO A 193 -14.47 2.94 19.99
N ARG A 194 -13.30 3.45 19.63
CA ARG A 194 -13.00 4.89 19.69
C ARG A 194 -13.81 5.68 18.66
N VAL A 195 -13.94 5.14 17.44
CA VAL A 195 -14.78 5.72 16.39
C VAL A 195 -16.25 5.74 16.79
N ALA A 196 -16.76 4.60 17.31
CA ALA A 196 -18.13 4.49 17.80
C ALA A 196 -18.41 5.50 18.89
N LYS A 197 -17.50 5.64 19.87
CA LYS A 197 -17.60 6.63 20.93
C LYS A 197 -17.63 8.05 20.39
N ALA A 198 -16.73 8.41 19.48
CA ALA A 198 -16.69 9.73 18.86
C ALA A 198 -17.99 10.05 18.08
N ALA A 199 -18.55 9.07 17.37
CA ALA A 199 -19.83 9.21 16.69
C ALA A 199 -20.98 9.45 17.66
N MET A 200 -20.99 8.76 18.80
CA MET A 200 -21.99 8.94 19.87
C MET A 200 -21.84 10.32 20.54
N ASP A 201 -20.62 10.69 20.90
CA ASP A 201 -20.31 11.96 21.58
C ASP A 201 -20.66 13.18 20.69
N THR A 202 -20.63 13.03 19.38
CA THR A 202 -21.00 14.07 18.41
C THR A 202 -22.45 13.99 17.91
N GLY A 203 -23.24 13.05 18.42
CA GLY A 203 -24.67 12.94 18.14
C GLY A 203 -25.01 12.41 16.73
N VAL A 204 -24.05 11.83 16.00
CA VAL A 204 -24.29 11.26 14.67
C VAL A 204 -24.63 9.78 14.69
N ALA A 205 -24.56 9.13 15.86
CA ALA A 205 -24.90 7.72 16.06
C ALA A 205 -26.42 7.53 16.19
N THR A 206 -27.01 6.68 15.36
CA THR A 206 -28.44 6.32 15.43
C THR A 206 -28.71 5.08 16.27
N ARG A 207 -27.67 4.28 16.56
CA ARG A 207 -27.74 3.05 17.35
C ARG A 207 -26.61 3.06 18.40
N PRO A 208 -26.74 3.84 19.48
CA PRO A 208 -25.69 3.97 20.48
C PRO A 208 -25.39 2.64 21.18
N ILE A 209 -24.09 2.37 21.40
CA ILE A 209 -23.63 1.21 22.17
C ILE A 209 -23.78 1.54 23.64
N THR A 210 -24.55 0.70 24.37
CA THR A 210 -24.80 0.85 25.82
C THR A 210 -23.78 0.08 26.66
N ASP A 211 -23.22 -1.01 26.14
CA ASP A 211 -22.23 -1.87 26.80
C ASP A 211 -20.98 -2.00 25.91
N PHE A 212 -19.98 -1.17 26.19
CA PHE A 212 -18.72 -1.20 25.47
C PHE A 212 -17.89 -2.45 25.75
N ASP A 213 -18.05 -3.07 26.94
CA ASP A 213 -17.33 -4.31 27.26
C ASP A 213 -17.88 -5.49 26.44
N ALA A 214 -19.20 -5.57 26.27
CA ALA A 214 -19.81 -6.55 25.38
C ALA A 214 -19.39 -6.31 23.92
N TYR A 215 -19.34 -5.07 23.49
CA TYR A 215 -18.87 -4.71 22.14
C TYR A 215 -17.39 -5.08 21.93
N GLN A 216 -16.54 -4.83 22.92
CA GLN A 216 -15.13 -5.23 22.87
C GLN A 216 -15.00 -6.75 22.74
N ARG A 217 -15.71 -7.54 23.56
CA ARG A 217 -15.73 -9.01 23.47
C ARG A 217 -16.19 -9.50 22.08
N GLN A 218 -17.15 -8.82 21.46
CA GLN A 218 -17.61 -9.14 20.11
C GLN A 218 -16.49 -8.94 19.09
N LEU A 219 -15.76 -7.82 19.15
CA LEU A 219 -14.64 -7.52 18.26
C LEU A 219 -13.49 -8.51 18.45
N ASP A 220 -13.15 -8.82 19.71
CA ASP A 220 -12.12 -9.81 20.05
C ASP A 220 -12.47 -11.19 19.45
N SER A 221 -13.72 -11.62 19.56
CA SER A 221 -14.18 -12.90 19.00
C SER A 221 -14.10 -12.95 17.47
N PHE A 222 -14.29 -11.80 16.81
CA PHE A 222 -14.16 -11.68 15.35
C PHE A 222 -12.71 -11.85 14.90
N VAL A 223 -11.78 -11.20 15.60
CA VAL A 223 -10.33 -11.27 15.29
C VAL A 223 -9.81 -12.71 15.45
N PHE A 224 -10.14 -13.36 16.55
CA PHE A 224 -9.69 -14.74 16.80
C PHE A 224 -10.22 -15.73 15.75
N ARG A 225 -11.47 -15.58 15.30
CA ARG A 225 -12.03 -16.46 14.26
C ARG A 225 -11.31 -16.30 12.91
N SER A 226 -11.04 -15.08 12.48
CA SER A 226 -10.37 -14.82 11.20
C SER A 226 -8.93 -15.31 11.18
N GLY A 227 -8.15 -15.01 12.21
CA GLY A 227 -6.76 -15.45 12.34
C GLY A 227 -6.63 -16.97 12.44
N MET A 228 -7.50 -17.63 13.21
CA MET A 228 -7.51 -19.09 13.32
C MET A 228 -7.91 -19.79 12.02
N THR A 229 -8.76 -19.16 11.19
CA THR A 229 -9.20 -19.74 9.91
C THR A 229 -8.14 -19.57 8.82
N MET A 230 -7.48 -18.43 8.74
CA MET A 230 -6.50 -18.14 7.67
C MET A 230 -5.12 -18.73 7.93
N LYS A 231 -4.67 -18.81 9.18
CA LYS A 231 -3.36 -19.37 9.50
C LYS A 231 -3.16 -20.79 8.96
N PRO A 232 -4.09 -21.75 9.15
CA PRO A 232 -3.96 -23.09 8.55
C PRO A 232 -3.88 -23.07 7.01
N VAL A 233 -4.55 -22.12 6.36
CA VAL A 233 -4.51 -21.96 4.89
C VAL A 233 -3.13 -21.51 4.44
N PHE A 234 -2.53 -20.51 5.10
CA PHE A 234 -1.17 -20.06 4.80
C PHE A 234 -0.13 -21.15 5.13
N ASP A 235 -0.27 -21.81 6.27
CA ASP A 235 0.63 -22.91 6.66
C ASP A 235 0.54 -24.05 5.63
N LEU A 236 -0.65 -24.40 5.16
CA LEU A 236 -0.85 -25.40 4.12
C LEU A 236 -0.22 -24.99 2.78
N ALA A 237 -0.41 -23.72 2.39
CA ALA A 237 0.20 -23.19 1.17
C ALA A 237 1.73 -23.25 1.21
N LYS A 238 2.34 -22.93 2.36
CA LYS A 238 3.80 -23.02 2.58
C LYS A 238 4.32 -24.46 2.54
N THR A 239 3.53 -25.45 2.99
CA THR A 239 3.96 -26.86 2.95
C THR A 239 3.93 -27.44 1.54
N ASN A 240 3.10 -26.90 0.64
CA ASN A 240 2.98 -27.35 -0.74
C ASN A 240 2.76 -26.18 -1.70
N PRO A 241 3.80 -25.33 -1.94
CA PRO A 241 3.69 -24.16 -2.80
C PRO A 241 3.33 -24.55 -4.24
N GLN A 242 2.18 -24.07 -4.71
CA GLN A 242 1.67 -24.35 -6.05
C GLN A 242 2.27 -23.37 -7.07
N ARG A 243 2.31 -23.79 -8.35
CA ARG A 243 2.69 -22.91 -9.46
C ARG A 243 1.52 -22.02 -9.80
N ILE A 244 1.72 -20.70 -9.73
CA ILE A 244 0.68 -19.71 -10.02
C ILE A 244 1.15 -18.81 -11.15
N VAL A 245 0.31 -18.67 -12.18
CA VAL A 245 0.60 -17.81 -13.35
C VAL A 245 0.08 -16.40 -13.11
N PHE A 246 0.95 -15.42 -13.29
CA PHE A 246 0.65 -14.00 -13.25
C PHE A 246 0.59 -13.45 -14.69
N ALA A 247 -0.62 -13.20 -15.18
CA ALA A 247 -0.86 -12.74 -16.55
C ALA A 247 -0.27 -11.35 -16.84
N GLU A 248 -0.17 -10.50 -15.82
CA GLU A 248 0.43 -9.15 -15.88
C GLU A 248 1.87 -9.15 -15.34
N GLY A 249 2.71 -10.08 -15.82
CA GLY A 249 4.04 -10.30 -15.30
C GLY A 249 5.03 -9.13 -15.47
N GLU A 250 4.74 -8.16 -16.34
CA GLU A 250 5.55 -6.95 -16.51
C GLU A 250 5.06 -5.78 -15.64
N SER A 251 3.87 -5.89 -15.02
CA SER A 251 3.33 -4.80 -14.21
C SER A 251 4.06 -4.66 -12.88
N GLN A 252 4.28 -3.43 -12.43
CA GLN A 252 4.89 -3.15 -11.14
C GLN A 252 4.14 -3.82 -9.99
N ARG A 253 2.81 -3.74 -10.01
CA ARG A 253 1.96 -4.35 -8.97
C ARG A 253 2.11 -5.87 -8.94
N GLY A 254 2.13 -6.50 -10.13
CA GLY A 254 2.33 -7.95 -10.25
C GLY A 254 3.67 -8.40 -9.72
N ILE A 255 4.75 -7.74 -10.12
CA ILE A 255 6.12 -8.10 -9.68
C ILE A 255 6.30 -7.87 -8.18
N ASN A 256 5.76 -6.77 -7.63
CA ASN A 256 5.81 -6.51 -6.18
C ASN A 256 5.03 -7.58 -5.38
N ALA A 257 3.84 -7.96 -5.85
CA ALA A 257 3.07 -9.04 -5.21
C ALA A 257 3.84 -10.37 -5.24
N VAL A 258 4.48 -10.68 -6.36
CA VAL A 258 5.31 -11.88 -6.53
C VAL A 258 6.49 -11.88 -5.58
N GLN A 259 7.16 -10.74 -5.35
CA GLN A 259 8.24 -10.65 -4.35
C GLN A 259 7.76 -11.07 -2.96
N ILE A 260 6.59 -10.57 -2.53
CA ILE A 260 6.01 -10.92 -1.22
C ILE A 260 5.70 -12.42 -1.15
N LEU A 261 5.08 -12.97 -2.19
CA LEU A 261 4.71 -14.39 -2.22
C LEU A 261 5.92 -15.32 -2.22
N VAL A 262 7.02 -14.91 -2.86
CA VAL A 262 8.30 -15.65 -2.85
C VAL A 262 8.96 -15.56 -1.47
N ASP A 263 9.03 -14.36 -0.89
CA ASP A 263 9.61 -14.15 0.44
C ASP A 263 8.84 -14.95 1.52
N ASP A 264 7.53 -15.04 1.40
CA ASP A 264 6.67 -15.82 2.29
C ASP A 264 6.64 -17.34 1.97
N GLY A 265 7.18 -17.76 0.84
CA GLY A 265 7.20 -19.17 0.41
C GLY A 265 5.81 -19.75 0.10
N ILE A 266 4.85 -18.91 -0.32
CA ILE A 266 3.43 -19.30 -0.49
C ILE A 266 3.19 -19.99 -1.83
N CYS A 267 3.90 -19.60 -2.89
CA CYS A 267 3.74 -20.18 -4.22
C CYS A 267 5.05 -20.22 -5.03
N LYS A 268 4.98 -20.87 -6.18
CA LYS A 268 6.02 -20.85 -7.24
C LYS A 268 5.49 -20.00 -8.40
N PRO A 269 5.89 -18.73 -8.52
CA PRO A 269 5.31 -17.83 -9.49
C PRO A 269 5.82 -18.08 -10.91
N ILE A 270 4.91 -17.98 -11.88
CA ILE A 270 5.21 -17.95 -13.31
C ILE A 270 4.71 -16.60 -13.86
N LEU A 271 5.62 -15.78 -14.36
CA LEU A 271 5.30 -14.45 -14.90
C LEU A 271 5.19 -14.54 -16.43
N ILE A 272 4.09 -14.02 -16.99
CA ILE A 272 3.96 -13.89 -18.45
C ILE A 272 4.47 -12.53 -18.89
N GLY A 273 5.46 -12.50 -19.77
CA GLY A 273 6.03 -11.28 -20.33
C GLY A 273 7.39 -11.47 -20.95
N ASP A 274 7.94 -10.37 -21.46
CA ASP A 274 9.30 -10.36 -22.00
C ASP A 274 10.33 -10.43 -20.85
N PRO A 275 11.22 -11.45 -20.83
CA PRO A 275 12.20 -11.61 -19.76
C PRO A 275 13.10 -10.38 -19.56
N ALA A 276 13.45 -9.68 -20.64
CA ALA A 276 14.30 -8.48 -20.56
C ALA A 276 13.54 -7.30 -19.90
N ASN A 277 12.25 -7.17 -20.18
CA ASN A 277 11.39 -6.17 -19.54
C ASN A 277 11.19 -6.48 -18.06
N ILE A 278 10.90 -7.73 -17.72
CA ILE A 278 10.73 -8.18 -16.33
C ILE A 278 12.01 -7.95 -15.55
N GLN A 279 13.18 -8.33 -16.08
CA GLN A 279 14.47 -8.12 -15.41
C GLN A 279 14.77 -6.63 -15.20
N ARG A 280 14.50 -5.81 -16.21
CA ARG A 280 14.67 -4.35 -16.10
C ARG A 280 13.75 -3.78 -15.00
N ASN A 281 12.51 -4.24 -14.92
CA ASN A 281 11.55 -3.79 -13.93
C ASN A 281 11.93 -4.26 -12.51
N ILE A 282 12.39 -5.49 -12.34
CA ILE A 282 12.94 -6.00 -11.07
C ILE A 282 14.06 -5.08 -10.59
N ASN A 283 15.02 -4.76 -11.46
CA ASN A 283 16.14 -3.89 -11.11
C ASN A 283 15.68 -2.44 -10.83
N ALA A 284 14.76 -1.92 -11.66
CA ALA A 284 14.23 -0.56 -11.51
C ALA A 284 13.44 -0.36 -10.21
N TYR A 285 12.78 -1.41 -9.72
CA TYR A 285 12.00 -1.36 -8.47
C TYR A 285 12.80 -1.81 -7.24
N GLY A 286 14.08 -2.17 -7.41
CA GLY A 286 14.96 -2.61 -6.32
C GLY A 286 14.54 -3.94 -5.70
N LEU A 287 13.92 -4.83 -6.47
CA LEU A 287 13.44 -6.13 -6.00
C LEU A 287 14.55 -7.19 -6.06
N ARG A 288 14.40 -8.26 -5.26
CA ARG A 288 15.41 -9.32 -5.09
C ARG A 288 15.12 -10.60 -5.87
N LEU A 289 14.11 -10.58 -6.76
CA LEU A 289 13.70 -11.73 -7.55
C LEU A 289 14.77 -12.11 -8.57
N ASN A 290 15.04 -13.42 -8.68
CA ASN A 290 15.94 -13.99 -9.67
C ASN A 290 15.15 -14.85 -10.66
N ILE A 291 15.20 -14.49 -11.95
CA ILE A 291 14.60 -15.30 -13.02
C ILE A 291 15.30 -16.66 -13.10
N GLY A 292 14.53 -17.73 -13.12
CA GLY A 292 15.01 -19.11 -13.19
C GLY A 292 15.31 -19.75 -11.84
N LYS A 293 15.34 -18.95 -10.74
CA LYS A 293 15.51 -19.47 -9.38
C LYS A 293 14.26 -19.25 -8.54
N ASP A 294 13.83 -18.01 -8.44
CA ASP A 294 12.71 -17.58 -7.58
C ASP A 294 11.40 -17.50 -8.37
N ILE A 295 11.50 -17.18 -9.66
CA ILE A 295 10.38 -17.05 -10.59
C ILE A 295 10.69 -17.71 -11.94
N GLU A 296 9.67 -18.28 -12.56
CA GLU A 296 9.69 -18.69 -13.97
C GLU A 296 9.10 -17.57 -14.84
N VAL A 297 9.63 -17.40 -16.05
CA VAL A 297 9.12 -16.43 -17.03
C VAL A 297 8.72 -17.13 -18.30
N VAL A 298 7.51 -16.88 -18.76
CA VAL A 298 6.98 -17.35 -20.04
C VAL A 298 6.81 -16.18 -20.98
N ASP A 299 7.68 -16.09 -22.00
CA ASP A 299 7.53 -15.14 -23.09
C ASP A 299 6.48 -15.65 -24.09
N PRO A 300 5.35 -14.94 -24.28
CA PRO A 300 4.33 -15.35 -25.25
C PRO A 300 4.84 -15.49 -26.70
N ARG A 301 5.95 -14.81 -27.02
CA ARG A 301 6.54 -14.82 -28.37
C ARG A 301 7.57 -15.94 -28.54
N ASN A 302 8.11 -16.45 -27.44
CA ASN A 302 9.11 -17.52 -27.43
C ASN A 302 8.78 -18.58 -26.38
N ASN A 303 7.58 -19.16 -26.48
CA ASN A 303 7.07 -20.14 -25.53
C ASN A 303 7.30 -21.55 -26.06
N ALA A 304 8.01 -22.37 -25.31
CA ALA A 304 8.28 -23.77 -25.68
C ALA A 304 7.01 -24.60 -25.87
N ASN A 305 5.94 -24.29 -25.10
CA ASN A 305 4.66 -24.97 -25.18
C ASN A 305 3.66 -24.26 -26.08
N TYR A 306 4.10 -23.32 -26.92
CA TYR A 306 3.23 -22.47 -27.72
C TYR A 306 2.21 -23.25 -28.55
N GLN A 307 2.65 -24.28 -29.29
CA GLN A 307 1.75 -25.06 -30.14
C GLN A 307 0.71 -25.82 -29.33
N LYS A 308 1.10 -26.40 -28.18
CA LYS A 308 0.17 -27.06 -27.22
C LYS A 308 -0.93 -26.08 -26.77
N HIS A 309 -0.54 -24.85 -26.42
CA HIS A 309 -1.48 -23.82 -25.97
C HIS A 309 -2.43 -23.36 -27.09
N VAL A 310 -1.92 -23.23 -28.33
CA VAL A 310 -2.74 -22.88 -29.50
C VAL A 310 -3.76 -23.98 -29.80
N ASP A 311 -3.35 -25.23 -29.77
CA ASP A 311 -4.21 -26.37 -30.06
C ASP A 311 -5.31 -26.50 -28.99
N GLU A 312 -4.97 -26.39 -27.71
CA GLU A 312 -5.95 -26.43 -26.62
C GLU A 312 -6.91 -25.25 -26.68
N TYR A 313 -6.44 -24.03 -26.91
CA TYR A 313 -7.30 -22.86 -27.06
C TYR A 313 -8.25 -23.03 -28.28
N SER A 314 -7.73 -23.56 -29.36
CA SER A 314 -8.54 -23.84 -30.57
C SER A 314 -9.60 -24.87 -30.27
N ALA A 315 -9.27 -25.96 -29.59
CA ALA A 315 -10.23 -27.01 -29.21
C ALA A 315 -11.36 -26.48 -28.33
N VAL A 316 -11.04 -25.64 -27.35
CA VAL A 316 -12.01 -25.04 -26.43
C VAL A 316 -12.91 -24.03 -27.13
N MET A 317 -12.37 -23.26 -28.06
CA MET A 317 -13.03 -22.11 -28.66
C MET A 317 -13.57 -22.35 -30.07
N CYS A 318 -13.39 -23.56 -30.66
CA CYS A 318 -13.80 -23.88 -32.03
C CYS A 318 -15.32 -23.66 -32.26
N ARG A 319 -16.14 -24.02 -31.28
CA ARG A 319 -17.61 -23.83 -31.36
C ARG A 319 -18.04 -22.35 -31.27
N LYS A 320 -17.12 -21.44 -30.87
CA LYS A 320 -17.36 -20.00 -30.83
C LYS A 320 -16.78 -19.28 -32.04
N GLY A 321 -16.44 -20.02 -33.11
CA GLY A 321 -15.96 -19.48 -34.38
C GLY A 321 -14.53 -19.01 -34.39
N VAL A 322 -13.69 -19.42 -33.43
CA VAL A 322 -12.28 -19.08 -33.40
C VAL A 322 -11.52 -19.86 -34.44
N THR A 323 -10.90 -19.16 -35.39
CA THR A 323 -10.05 -19.77 -36.41
C THR A 323 -8.63 -20.07 -35.84
N PRO A 324 -7.91 -21.04 -36.44
CA PRO A 324 -6.54 -21.34 -36.02
C PRO A 324 -5.60 -20.14 -36.10
N ALA A 325 -5.78 -19.27 -37.08
CA ALA A 325 -4.99 -18.03 -37.21
C ALA A 325 -5.27 -17.05 -36.06
N TYR A 326 -6.55 -16.92 -35.68
CA TYR A 326 -6.93 -16.10 -34.54
C TYR A 326 -6.42 -16.69 -33.20
N ALA A 327 -6.50 -18.00 -33.03
CA ALA A 327 -5.97 -18.70 -31.85
C ALA A 327 -4.47 -18.42 -31.67
N ARG A 328 -3.68 -18.54 -32.73
CA ARG A 328 -2.25 -18.19 -32.71
C ARG A 328 -2.01 -16.76 -32.26
N ARG A 329 -2.75 -15.80 -32.78
CA ARG A 329 -2.64 -14.40 -32.40
C ARG A 329 -3.00 -14.17 -30.92
N VAL A 330 -4.05 -14.82 -30.43
CA VAL A 330 -4.48 -14.68 -29.03
C VAL A 330 -3.41 -15.20 -28.08
N MET A 331 -2.82 -16.36 -28.36
CA MET A 331 -1.78 -16.95 -27.49
C MET A 331 -0.50 -16.13 -27.42
N THR A 332 -0.23 -15.24 -28.37
CA THR A 332 0.93 -14.34 -28.33
C THR A 332 0.61 -12.94 -27.82
N SER A 333 -0.65 -12.50 -27.84
CA SER A 333 -1.03 -11.11 -27.56
C SER A 333 -1.94 -10.91 -26.35
N ARG A 334 -2.49 -11.98 -25.78
CA ARG A 334 -3.48 -11.93 -24.71
C ARG A 334 -3.02 -12.78 -23.53
N THR A 335 -2.29 -12.16 -22.63
CA THR A 335 -1.65 -12.82 -21.49
C THR A 335 -2.62 -13.51 -20.55
N THR A 336 -3.81 -12.93 -20.32
CA THR A 336 -4.85 -13.54 -19.49
C THR A 336 -5.39 -14.85 -20.10
N GLN A 337 -5.63 -14.87 -21.44
CA GLN A 337 -6.05 -16.08 -22.12
C GLN A 337 -4.95 -17.13 -22.14
N LEU A 338 -3.70 -16.72 -22.32
CA LEU A 338 -2.55 -17.63 -22.23
C LEU A 338 -2.47 -18.24 -20.82
N ALA A 339 -2.57 -17.42 -19.77
CA ALA A 339 -2.55 -17.89 -18.38
C ALA A 339 -3.64 -18.95 -18.11
N ALA A 340 -4.88 -18.69 -18.56
CA ALA A 340 -5.98 -19.62 -18.40
C ALA A 340 -5.74 -20.96 -19.14
N ILE A 341 -5.14 -20.90 -20.33
CA ILE A 341 -4.79 -22.12 -21.09
C ILE A 341 -3.61 -22.86 -20.43
N MET A 342 -2.64 -22.17 -19.88
CA MET A 342 -1.55 -22.80 -19.12
C MET A 342 -2.07 -23.59 -17.92
N VAL A 343 -3.01 -23.03 -17.16
CA VAL A 343 -3.67 -23.77 -16.06
C VAL A 343 -4.43 -24.98 -16.61
N ARG A 344 -5.18 -24.83 -17.67
CA ARG A 344 -5.92 -25.94 -18.28
C ARG A 344 -5.01 -27.03 -18.84
N CYS A 345 -3.83 -26.68 -19.33
CA CYS A 345 -2.81 -27.62 -19.82
C CYS A 345 -2.00 -28.28 -18.70
N GLY A 346 -2.18 -27.90 -17.45
CA GLY A 346 -1.42 -28.39 -16.32
C GLY A 346 -0.01 -27.79 -16.21
N ASP A 347 0.27 -26.69 -16.90
CA ASP A 347 1.55 -25.99 -16.81
C ASP A 347 1.61 -25.13 -15.51
N ALA A 348 0.46 -24.88 -14.89
CA ALA A 348 0.31 -24.27 -13.57
C ALA A 348 -0.98 -24.76 -12.90
N GLU A 349 -1.10 -24.60 -11.57
CA GLU A 349 -2.26 -25.01 -10.79
C GLU A 349 -3.31 -23.90 -10.67
N ALA A 350 -2.89 -22.61 -10.81
CA ALA A 350 -3.80 -21.45 -10.73
C ALA A 350 -3.25 -20.24 -11.51
N MET A 351 -4.09 -19.22 -11.67
CA MET A 351 -3.74 -17.94 -12.25
C MET A 351 -4.36 -16.78 -11.47
#